data_916990770f07659edbf1523833d147b8
#
_entry.id   916990770f07659edbf1523833d147b8
#
_cell.length_a   1.000
_cell.length_b   1.000
_cell.length_c   1.000
_cell.angle_alpha   90.00
_cell.angle_beta   90.00
_cell.angle_gamma   90.00
#
_symmetry.space_group_name_H-M   'P 1'
#
loop_
_entity.id
_entity.type
_entity.pdbx_description
1 polymer ?
#
loop_
_entity_poly.entity_id
_entity_poly.type
_entity_poly.pdbx_seq_one_letter_code
_entity_poly.pdbx_strand_id
1 'polypeptide(L)'
;KTIQKSIFNLDYFISLGLLNDEKPYLFDISYEDVRSDQYISSPLIHSKNFNFSIFDSNDNEYNFGFSHAAIFGGEILRGNNILKPRSDFRAFLDVLILRTNTYQEYDINGEGNHVGSLDFIFKSNKNINISIQKMFDDKSGLLFKNGTDGVYTLEFINENNIISNVSFESIISKNQSGKKHPPGIDSYYWHNVYTKGWMQESFSIGNAFITPDNNRKTIYNSSIEFNNKIFLSFYRINEFEYYGHKGGSIGTININHEKIIEKKNGIIIQFSNEFQNLTINHFINYEKSLSEDFFGYKIKISKLFNLX
;
A
#
# COMPACT_ATOMS: atom_id res chain seq x y z
N LYS A 1 3.06 31.17 18.49
CA LYS A 1 2.81 29.99 19.33
C LYS A 1 4.14 29.36 19.73
N THR A 2 4.29 29.05 21.01
CA THR A 2 5.53 28.46 21.51
C THR A 2 5.41 26.94 21.41
N ILE A 3 6.42 26.31 20.86
CA ILE A 3 6.52 24.84 20.86
C ILE A 3 6.91 24.42 22.28
N GLN A 4 6.03 23.68 22.93
CA GLN A 4 6.25 23.27 24.32
C GLN A 4 7.10 21.99 24.44
N LYS A 5 6.97 21.08 23.48
CA LYS A 5 7.62 19.79 23.57
C LYS A 5 7.87 19.23 22.18
N SER A 6 9.01 18.65 21.98
CA SER A 6 9.30 17.85 20.78
C SER A 6 9.71 16.45 21.21
N ILE A 7 9.20 15.46 20.54
CA ILE A 7 9.58 14.07 20.75
C ILE A 7 10.11 13.55 19.42
N PHE A 8 11.28 12.97 19.49
CA PHE A 8 11.92 12.32 18.35
C PHE A 8 11.94 10.82 18.61
N ASN A 9 11.27 10.09 17.73
CA ASN A 9 11.30 8.63 17.77
C ASN A 9 11.91 8.12 16.48
N LEU A 10 12.90 7.27 16.60
CA LEU A 10 13.50 6.55 15.49
C LEU A 10 13.20 5.07 15.69
N ASP A 11 12.25 4.55 14.96
CA ASP A 11 12.00 3.12 14.89
C ASP A 11 12.73 2.57 13.67
N TYR A 12 13.75 1.78 13.94
CA TYR A 12 14.53 1.14 12.90
C TYR A 12 14.61 -0.35 13.19
N PHE A 13 14.05 -1.16 12.34
CA PHE A 13 14.18 -2.60 12.46
C PHE A 13 14.47 -3.21 11.10
N ILE A 14 15.33 -4.22 11.13
CA ILE A 14 15.68 -5.00 9.96
C ILE A 14 14.88 -6.28 10.06
N SER A 15 13.93 -6.48 9.17
CA SER A 15 13.29 -7.76 9.00
C SER A 15 13.92 -8.44 7.79
N LEU A 16 14.78 -9.38 8.05
CA LEU A 16 15.29 -10.27 7.01
C LEU A 16 14.29 -11.41 6.89
N GLY A 17 13.25 -11.17 6.12
CA GLY A 17 12.28 -12.19 5.78
C GLY A 17 12.69 -12.86 4.47
N LEU A 18 12.71 -14.17 4.45
CA LEU A 18 12.77 -14.94 3.22
C LEU A 18 11.36 -14.98 2.65
N LEU A 19 11.15 -14.34 1.52
CA LEU A 19 9.91 -14.54 0.79
C LEU A 19 9.97 -15.91 0.13
N ASN A 20 8.86 -16.62 0.11
CA ASN A 20 8.80 -17.97 -0.44
C ASN A 20 9.21 -18.00 -1.91
N ASP A 21 9.86 -19.09 -2.32
CA ASP A 21 10.16 -19.40 -3.71
C ASP A 21 8.85 -19.64 -4.46
N GLU A 22 8.32 -18.65 -5.10
CA GLU A 22 7.09 -18.79 -5.87
C GLU A 22 7.34 -18.38 -7.32
N LYS A 23 6.74 -19.12 -8.21
CA LYS A 23 6.73 -18.75 -9.63
C LYS A 23 6.14 -17.35 -9.78
N PRO A 24 6.62 -16.59 -10.74
CA PRO A 24 6.04 -15.28 -11.00
C PRO A 24 4.54 -15.40 -11.17
N TYR A 25 3.82 -14.42 -10.63
CA TYR A 25 2.40 -14.31 -10.90
C TYR A 25 2.25 -14.03 -12.39
N LEU A 26 1.87 -15.06 -13.12
CA LEU A 26 1.56 -14.88 -14.53
C LEU A 26 0.20 -14.19 -14.60
N PHE A 27 0.22 -12.90 -14.82
CA PHE A 27 -0.97 -12.23 -15.29
C PHE A 27 -1.46 -13.00 -16.52
N ASP A 28 -2.74 -13.19 -16.64
CA ASP A 28 -3.34 -13.77 -17.82
C ASP A 28 -3.18 -12.78 -18.97
N ILE A 29 -1.95 -12.62 -19.38
CA ILE A 29 -1.61 -11.76 -20.49
C ILE A 29 -1.36 -12.71 -21.67
N SER A 30 -2.13 -12.53 -22.70
CA SER A 30 -1.90 -13.14 -24.02
C SER A 30 -0.60 -12.61 -24.64
N TYR A 31 0.43 -12.46 -23.83
CA TYR A 31 1.70 -11.89 -24.24
C TYR A 31 2.81 -12.89 -23.96
N GLU A 32 3.55 -13.23 -24.99
CA GLU A 32 4.78 -14.00 -24.84
C GLU A 32 5.82 -13.09 -24.19
N ASP A 33 5.68 -12.85 -22.89
CA ASP A 33 6.69 -12.11 -22.16
C ASP A 33 7.94 -12.98 -22.10
N VAL A 34 9.04 -12.41 -22.56
CA VAL A 34 10.37 -13.03 -22.51
C VAL A 34 10.76 -13.45 -21.08
N ARG A 35 9.99 -13.06 -20.08
CA ARG A 35 10.25 -13.32 -18.66
C ARG A 35 9.24 -14.27 -18.03
N SER A 36 8.42 -14.93 -18.83
CA SER A 36 7.42 -15.87 -18.31
C SER A 36 8.04 -17.03 -17.53
N ASP A 37 9.30 -17.34 -17.79
CA ASP A 37 10.05 -18.38 -17.11
C ASP A 37 10.96 -17.86 -15.99
N GLN A 38 10.91 -16.57 -15.68
CA GLN A 38 11.75 -15.98 -14.64
C GLN A 38 11.06 -16.08 -13.26
N TYR A 39 11.81 -16.51 -12.27
CA TYR A 39 11.36 -16.37 -10.88
C TYR A 39 12.57 -16.09 -9.98
N ILE A 40 12.29 -15.61 -8.79
CA ILE A 40 13.34 -15.26 -7.84
C ILE A 40 13.24 -16.17 -6.62
N SER A 41 14.38 -16.81 -6.31
CA SER A 41 14.52 -17.64 -5.14
C SER A 41 15.05 -16.82 -3.98
N SER A 42 14.40 -16.96 -2.84
CA SER A 42 14.85 -16.40 -1.56
C SER A 42 15.16 -14.90 -1.59
N PRO A 43 14.28 -14.05 -2.12
CA PRO A 43 14.51 -12.62 -2.01
C PRO A 43 14.39 -12.17 -0.56
N LEU A 44 15.09 -11.11 -0.22
CA LEU A 44 15.10 -10.51 1.11
C LEU A 44 14.21 -9.28 1.14
N ILE A 45 13.65 -8.99 2.31
CA ILE A 45 12.87 -7.77 2.52
C ILE A 45 13.48 -6.98 3.68
N HIS A 46 13.53 -5.66 3.54
CA HIS A 46 13.98 -4.73 4.56
C HIS A 46 12.96 -3.61 4.71
N SER A 47 12.72 -3.18 5.94
CA SER A 47 11.92 -1.99 6.18
C SER A 47 12.55 -1.10 7.24
N LYS A 48 12.26 0.19 7.14
CA LYS A 48 12.70 1.20 8.10
C LYS A 48 11.64 2.30 8.21
N ASN A 49 11.50 2.82 9.43
CA ASN A 49 10.56 3.89 9.74
C ASN A 49 11.25 4.96 10.57
N PHE A 50 10.86 6.18 10.35
CA PHE A 50 11.35 7.34 11.09
C PHE A 50 10.17 8.24 11.40
N ASN A 51 10.00 8.61 12.66
CA ASN A 51 8.89 9.48 13.08
C ASN A 51 9.40 10.59 13.99
N PHE A 52 8.85 11.78 13.80
CA PHE A 52 9.17 12.97 14.57
C PHE A 52 7.88 13.68 14.95
N SER A 53 7.67 13.92 16.24
CA SER A 53 6.47 14.57 16.76
C SER A 53 6.78 15.89 17.44
N ILE A 54 5.91 16.88 17.22
CA ILE A 54 5.98 18.19 17.87
C ILE A 54 4.61 18.48 18.48
N PHE A 55 4.60 19.05 19.68
CA PHE A 55 3.37 19.50 20.37
C PHE A 55 3.38 21.01 20.51
N ASP A 56 2.25 21.66 20.22
CA ASP A 56 2.10 23.09 20.44
C ASP A 56 1.54 23.39 21.83
N SER A 57 1.39 24.69 22.14
CA SER A 57 0.89 25.16 23.43
C SER A 57 -0.58 24.80 23.71
N ASN A 58 -1.31 24.32 22.74
CA ASN A 58 -2.69 23.87 22.87
C ASN A 58 -2.81 22.34 22.86
N ASP A 59 -1.70 21.65 23.04
CA ASP A 59 -1.61 20.19 23.01
C ASP A 59 -2.02 19.56 21.66
N ASN A 60 -1.97 20.32 20.57
CA ASN A 60 -2.08 19.74 19.26
C ASN A 60 -0.75 19.03 18.89
N GLU A 61 -0.87 17.87 18.27
CA GLU A 61 0.27 17.05 17.87
C GLU A 61 0.48 17.13 16.35
N TYR A 62 1.72 17.34 15.94
CA TYR A 62 2.15 17.34 14.54
C TYR A 62 3.21 16.25 14.39
N ASN A 63 2.90 15.22 13.61
CA ASN A 63 3.82 14.11 13.33
C ASN A 63 4.31 14.20 11.89
N PHE A 64 5.59 13.97 11.71
CA PHE A 64 6.22 13.83 10.39
C PHE A 64 6.88 12.46 10.35
N GLY A 65 6.52 11.68 9.35
CA GLY A 65 7.01 10.31 9.20
C GLY A 65 7.69 10.08 7.86
N PHE A 66 8.55 9.09 7.85
CA PHE A 66 9.13 8.51 6.65
C PHE A 66 9.13 7.01 6.85
N SER A 67 8.50 6.30 5.93
CA SER A 67 8.48 4.84 5.92
C SER A 67 9.05 4.36 4.60
N HIS A 68 9.87 3.31 4.65
CA HIS A 68 10.47 2.73 3.45
C HIS A 68 10.64 1.24 3.64
N ALA A 69 10.32 0.49 2.61
CA ALA A 69 10.61 -0.94 2.54
C ALA A 69 11.13 -1.27 1.15
N ALA A 70 11.90 -2.35 1.04
CA ALA A 70 12.41 -2.82 -0.24
C ALA A 70 12.55 -4.34 -0.25
N ILE A 71 12.21 -4.93 -1.39
CA ILE A 71 12.53 -6.32 -1.72
C ILE A 71 13.84 -6.29 -2.52
N PHE A 72 14.81 -7.12 -2.15
CA PHE A 72 16.15 -7.07 -2.75
C PHE A 72 16.83 -8.43 -2.68
N GLY A 73 17.97 -8.58 -3.37
CA GLY A 73 18.80 -9.78 -3.31
C GLY A 73 18.12 -10.99 -3.92
N GLY A 74 18.51 -12.16 -3.46
CA GLY A 74 18.03 -13.43 -3.98
C GLY A 74 18.76 -13.90 -5.23
N GLU A 75 18.27 -15.00 -5.80
CA GLU A 75 18.79 -15.56 -7.04
C GLU A 75 17.71 -15.55 -8.11
N ILE A 76 18.03 -15.00 -9.26
CA ILE A 76 17.10 -14.94 -10.38
C ILE A 76 17.29 -16.20 -11.22
N LEU A 77 16.23 -16.96 -11.34
CA LEU A 77 16.19 -18.16 -12.16
C LEU A 77 15.46 -17.83 -13.48
N ARG A 78 16.12 -18.02 -14.58
CA ARG A 78 15.54 -17.81 -15.92
C ARG A 78 15.82 -19.05 -16.75
N GLY A 79 14.81 -19.88 -16.93
CA GLY A 79 14.98 -21.21 -17.51
C GLY A 79 15.96 -22.01 -16.67
N ASN A 80 17.00 -22.54 -17.30
CA ASN A 80 18.06 -23.31 -16.63
C ASN A 80 19.24 -22.45 -16.14
N ASN A 81 19.16 -21.15 -16.28
CA ASN A 81 20.26 -20.26 -15.89
C ASN A 81 19.98 -19.62 -14.54
N ILE A 82 20.98 -19.66 -13.67
CA ILE A 82 20.95 -18.94 -12.39
C ILE A 82 21.73 -17.64 -12.60
N LEU A 83 21.02 -16.53 -12.44
CA LEU A 83 21.59 -15.20 -12.55
C LEU A 83 21.60 -14.58 -11.15
N LYS A 84 22.80 -14.33 -10.63
CA LYS A 84 22.94 -13.65 -9.34
C LYS A 84 23.01 -12.16 -9.59
N PRO A 85 22.09 -11.37 -9.04
CA PRO A 85 22.22 -9.94 -9.18
C PRO A 85 23.48 -9.45 -8.47
N ARG A 86 23.39 -8.66 -7.48
CA ARG A 86 24.52 -8.26 -6.62
C ARG A 86 24.64 -9.20 -5.43
N SER A 87 25.79 -9.15 -4.78
CA SER A 87 25.87 -9.78 -3.46
C SER A 87 24.80 -9.17 -2.53
N ASP A 88 24.17 -10.00 -1.74
CA ASP A 88 23.10 -9.59 -0.84
C ASP A 88 23.52 -8.44 0.08
N PHE A 89 24.80 -8.43 0.48
CA PHE A 89 25.33 -7.35 1.34
C PHE A 89 25.36 -6.00 0.60
N ARG A 90 25.80 -5.98 -0.66
CA ARG A 90 25.76 -4.73 -1.45
C ARG A 90 24.36 -4.27 -1.73
N ALA A 91 23.47 -5.17 -2.08
CA ALA A 91 22.06 -4.87 -2.30
C ALA A 91 21.44 -4.30 -1.00
N PHE A 92 21.76 -4.89 0.15
CA PHE A 92 21.32 -4.39 1.45
C PHE A 92 21.80 -2.95 1.71
N LEU A 93 23.08 -2.66 1.41
CA LEU A 93 23.59 -1.29 1.61
C LEU A 93 22.89 -0.28 0.70
N ASP A 94 22.61 -0.65 -0.55
CA ASP A 94 21.89 0.22 -1.48
C ASP A 94 20.46 0.49 -0.98
N VAL A 95 19.78 -0.53 -0.50
CA VAL A 95 18.43 -0.41 0.08
C VAL A 95 18.47 0.45 1.35
N LEU A 96 19.49 0.26 2.19
CA LEU A 96 19.65 0.97 3.43
C LEU A 96 19.74 2.49 3.23
N ILE A 97 20.48 2.93 2.22
CA ILE A 97 20.67 4.36 1.92
C ILE A 97 19.71 4.90 0.85
N LEU A 98 18.70 4.12 0.46
CA LEU A 98 17.77 4.50 -0.61
C LEU A 98 18.50 4.84 -1.91
N ARG A 99 19.52 4.07 -2.23
CA ARG A 99 20.25 4.28 -3.46
C ARG A 99 19.48 3.67 -4.62
N THR A 100 18.66 4.50 -5.25
CA THR A 100 18.04 4.15 -6.51
C THR A 100 19.04 4.47 -7.61
N ASN A 101 19.62 3.42 -8.15
CA ASN A 101 20.61 3.60 -9.22
C ASN A 101 19.94 4.08 -10.50
N THR A 102 20.68 4.83 -11.25
CA THR A 102 20.30 5.35 -12.55
C THR A 102 20.34 4.29 -13.67
N TYR A 103 20.66 3.06 -13.31
CA TYR A 103 20.73 1.97 -14.28
C TYR A 103 19.37 1.33 -14.46
N GLN A 104 19.13 0.94 -15.67
CA GLN A 104 17.84 0.49 -16.17
C GLN A 104 17.19 -0.57 -15.29
N GLU A 105 15.93 -0.42 -15.06
CA GLU A 105 15.06 -1.38 -14.38
C GLU A 105 15.14 -2.82 -14.94
N TYR A 106 15.84 -2.99 -16.05
CA TYR A 106 16.03 -4.27 -16.71
C TYR A 106 17.34 -4.95 -16.32
N ASP A 107 18.19 -4.28 -15.55
CA ASP A 107 19.49 -4.83 -15.19
C ASP A 107 19.35 -5.75 -13.99
N ILE A 108 19.79 -6.98 -14.14
CA ILE A 108 19.85 -7.99 -13.10
C ILE A 108 20.69 -7.50 -11.90
N ASN A 109 21.63 -6.61 -12.16
CA ASN A 109 22.45 -5.98 -11.12
C ASN A 109 21.78 -4.74 -10.53
N GLY A 110 20.52 -4.57 -10.83
CA GLY A 110 19.79 -3.37 -10.52
C GLY A 110 19.24 -3.27 -9.10
N GLU A 111 18.32 -2.36 -8.99
CA GLU A 111 17.75 -1.90 -7.75
C GLU A 111 16.82 -2.93 -7.13
N GLY A 112 16.66 -2.84 -5.84
CA GLY A 112 15.54 -3.50 -5.17
C GLY A 112 14.21 -2.89 -5.59
N ASN A 113 13.13 -3.59 -5.29
CA ASN A 113 11.78 -3.07 -5.47
C ASN A 113 11.41 -2.25 -4.24
N HIS A 114 11.39 -0.94 -4.36
CA HIS A 114 11.21 0.00 -3.25
C HIS A 114 9.76 0.47 -3.15
N VAL A 115 9.25 0.61 -1.94
CA VAL A 115 8.01 1.34 -1.66
C VAL A 115 8.17 2.13 -0.36
N GLY A 116 7.41 3.20 -0.23
CA GLY A 116 7.41 3.94 1.02
C GLY A 116 6.44 5.11 1.02
N SER A 117 6.52 5.89 2.09
CA SER A 117 5.71 7.11 2.22
C SER A 117 6.45 8.21 2.98
N LEU A 118 6.06 9.43 2.68
CA LEU A 118 6.30 10.60 3.50
C LEU A 118 4.98 10.94 4.16
N ASP A 119 4.96 11.01 5.48
CA ASP A 119 3.74 11.10 6.25
C ASP A 119 3.67 12.41 7.02
N PHE A 120 2.51 13.02 7.02
CA PHE A 120 2.18 14.13 7.89
C PHE A 120 0.87 13.80 8.60
N ILE A 121 0.88 13.86 9.94
CA ILE A 121 -0.32 13.63 10.76
C ILE A 121 -0.48 14.80 11.71
N PHE A 122 -1.63 15.42 11.67
CA PHE A 122 -2.05 16.45 12.62
C PHE A 122 -3.16 15.88 13.49
N LYS A 123 -3.00 15.95 14.80
CA LYS A 123 -4.03 15.59 15.78
C LYS A 123 -4.35 16.79 16.63
N SER A 124 -5.56 17.25 16.52
CA SER A 124 -6.03 18.37 17.33
C SER A 124 -6.47 17.89 18.72
N ASN A 125 -6.23 18.72 19.72
CA ASN A 125 -6.82 18.51 21.06
C ASN A 125 -8.36 18.55 21.04
N LYS A 126 -8.96 18.97 19.92
CA LYS A 126 -10.43 19.00 19.72
C LYS A 126 -10.92 17.78 18.92
N ASN A 127 -10.16 16.70 18.96
CA ASN A 127 -10.57 15.41 18.37
C ASN A 127 -10.71 15.42 16.84
N ILE A 128 -9.93 16.26 16.19
CA ILE A 128 -9.84 16.26 14.72
C ILE A 128 -8.45 15.72 14.36
N ASN A 129 -8.41 14.67 13.53
CA ASN A 129 -7.16 14.14 12.99
C ASN A 129 -7.17 14.34 11.49
N ILE A 130 -6.04 14.78 10.95
CA ILE A 130 -5.80 14.87 9.52
C ILE A 130 -4.51 14.10 9.23
N SER A 131 -4.54 13.18 8.27
CA SER A 131 -3.31 12.54 7.83
C SER A 131 -3.15 12.64 6.32
N ILE A 132 -1.91 12.79 5.90
CA ILE A 132 -1.49 12.79 4.50
C ILE A 132 -0.29 11.86 4.42
N GLN A 133 -0.40 10.81 3.61
CA GLN A 133 0.71 9.90 3.32
C GLN A 133 1.02 10.02 1.83
N LYS A 134 2.19 10.55 1.52
CA LYS A 134 2.64 10.70 0.14
C LYS A 134 3.43 9.46 -0.25
N MET A 135 2.84 8.61 -1.07
CA MET A 135 3.43 7.34 -1.49
C MET A 135 4.57 7.55 -2.50
N PHE A 136 5.56 6.66 -2.46
CA PHE A 136 6.59 6.55 -3.49
C PHE A 136 6.98 5.08 -3.67
N ASP A 137 7.40 4.73 -4.87
CA ASP A 137 7.98 3.42 -5.19
C ASP A 137 9.38 3.57 -5.79
N ASP A 138 9.76 4.80 -6.12
CA ASP A 138 11.07 5.09 -6.68
C ASP A 138 11.44 6.55 -6.43
N LYS A 139 12.53 6.98 -7.04
CA LYS A 139 13.01 8.35 -6.96
C LYS A 139 12.02 9.37 -7.55
N SER A 140 11.21 8.96 -8.53
CA SER A 140 10.23 9.87 -9.13
C SER A 140 9.13 10.23 -8.12
N GLY A 141 8.68 9.27 -7.33
CA GLY A 141 7.73 9.50 -6.26
C GLY A 141 8.29 10.37 -5.14
N LEU A 142 9.55 10.15 -4.74
CA LEU A 142 10.24 11.00 -3.77
C LEU A 142 10.33 12.46 -4.22
N LEU A 143 10.41 12.69 -5.52
CA LEU A 143 10.42 14.04 -6.10
C LEU A 143 9.02 14.58 -6.40
N PHE A 144 7.98 13.93 -5.86
CA PHE A 144 6.58 14.30 -5.99
C PHE A 144 6.06 14.36 -7.44
N LYS A 145 6.70 13.63 -8.36
CA LYS A 145 6.26 13.58 -9.75
C LYS A 145 4.93 12.86 -9.93
N ASN A 146 4.58 12.00 -8.97
CA ASN A 146 3.31 11.29 -8.94
C ASN A 146 2.12 12.17 -8.50
N GLY A 147 2.32 13.48 -8.42
CA GLY A 147 1.24 14.45 -8.24
C GLY A 147 0.44 14.24 -6.97
N THR A 148 -0.84 13.92 -7.14
CA THR A 148 -1.77 13.77 -6.00
C THR A 148 -1.82 12.35 -5.43
N ASP A 149 -0.99 11.43 -5.90
CA ASP A 149 -1.01 10.06 -5.35
C ASP A 149 -0.64 10.07 -3.87
N GLY A 150 -1.40 9.32 -3.09
CA GLY A 150 -1.24 9.29 -1.65
C GLY A 150 -2.50 8.80 -0.93
N VAL A 151 -2.43 8.79 0.39
CA VAL A 151 -3.58 8.52 1.25
C VAL A 151 -3.87 9.78 2.05
N TYR A 152 -5.13 10.18 2.07
CA TYR A 152 -5.62 11.38 2.74
C TYR A 152 -6.75 11.00 3.67
N THR A 153 -6.63 11.31 4.96
CA THR A 153 -7.64 10.95 5.95
C THR A 153 -8.04 12.17 6.77
N LEU A 154 -9.32 12.28 7.05
CA LEU A 154 -9.90 13.24 7.97
C LEU A 154 -10.78 12.47 8.94
N GLU A 155 -10.54 12.62 10.24
CA GLU A 155 -11.31 11.95 11.29
C GLU A 155 -11.80 12.95 12.32
N PHE A 156 -13.02 12.70 12.77
CA PHE A 156 -13.64 13.41 13.90
C PHE A 156 -13.94 12.36 14.97
N ILE A 157 -13.27 12.46 16.11
CA ILE A 157 -13.37 11.49 17.22
C ILE A 157 -14.17 12.14 18.35
N ASN A 158 -15.13 11.43 18.90
CA ASN A 158 -15.91 11.92 20.03
C ASN A 158 -16.37 10.74 20.89
N GLU A 159 -15.47 10.20 21.66
CA GLU A 159 -15.65 8.96 22.41
C GLU A 159 -16.83 8.98 23.39
N ASN A 160 -17.29 10.16 23.78
CA ASN A 160 -18.34 10.32 24.78
C ASN A 160 -19.75 10.48 24.18
N ASN A 161 -19.87 10.40 22.87
CA ASN A 161 -21.16 10.55 22.18
C ASN A 161 -21.61 9.27 21.50
N ILE A 162 -22.88 9.25 21.11
CA ILE A 162 -23.45 8.11 20.36
C ILE A 162 -22.65 7.83 19.10
N ILE A 163 -22.26 8.88 18.37
CA ILE A 163 -21.34 8.75 17.26
C ILE A 163 -19.93 8.97 17.81
N SER A 164 -19.16 7.89 17.90
CA SER A 164 -17.81 7.93 18.49
C SER A 164 -16.73 8.30 17.49
N ASN A 165 -16.97 8.03 16.19
CA ASN A 165 -16.00 8.38 15.15
C ASN A 165 -16.72 8.59 13.82
N VAL A 166 -16.25 9.60 13.07
CA VAL A 166 -16.61 9.78 11.65
C VAL A 166 -15.29 9.97 10.89
N SER A 167 -15.08 9.18 9.85
CA SER A 167 -13.86 9.30 9.06
C SER A 167 -14.14 9.40 7.55
N PHE A 168 -13.26 10.09 6.86
CA PHE A 168 -13.23 10.20 5.40
C PHE A 168 -11.81 9.87 4.97
N GLU A 169 -11.67 8.95 4.04
CA GLU A 169 -10.38 8.55 3.49
C GLU A 169 -10.43 8.57 1.98
N SER A 170 -9.35 9.05 1.37
CA SER A 170 -9.14 8.98 -0.07
C SER A 170 -7.77 8.37 -0.34
N ILE A 171 -7.73 7.32 -1.15
CA ILE A 171 -6.49 6.71 -1.62
C ILE A 171 -6.43 6.96 -3.13
N ILE A 172 -5.34 7.58 -3.57
CA ILE A 172 -5.12 7.89 -4.99
C ILE A 172 -3.80 7.23 -5.40
N SER A 173 -3.84 6.37 -6.40
CA SER A 173 -2.64 5.74 -6.98
C SER A 173 -2.64 5.84 -8.50
N LYS A 174 -3.26 6.88 -9.02
CA LYS A 174 -3.59 7.04 -10.43
C LYS A 174 -2.42 7.55 -11.28
N ASN A 175 -1.53 8.37 -10.70
CA ASN A 175 -0.53 9.13 -11.45
C ASN A 175 0.84 8.46 -11.53
N GLN A 176 1.18 7.62 -10.57
CA GLN A 176 2.41 6.81 -10.54
C GLN A 176 3.67 7.66 -10.82
N SER A 177 4.43 7.42 -11.88
CA SER A 177 5.64 8.18 -12.18
C SER A 177 5.40 9.56 -12.79
N GLY A 178 4.15 9.95 -12.97
CA GLY A 178 3.77 11.30 -13.42
C GLY A 178 3.79 11.49 -14.92
N LYS A 179 3.84 12.76 -15.33
CA LYS A 179 3.59 13.14 -16.75
C LYS A 179 4.72 12.76 -17.70
N LYS A 180 5.93 12.66 -17.22
CA LYS A 180 7.09 12.32 -18.08
C LYS A 180 6.99 10.87 -18.56
N HIS A 181 6.52 10.02 -17.68
CA HIS A 181 6.13 8.65 -18.00
C HIS A 181 4.60 8.61 -17.85
N PRO A 182 3.87 8.53 -18.97
CA PRO A 182 2.41 8.60 -18.88
C PRO A 182 1.84 7.62 -17.85
N PRO A 183 0.83 8.01 -17.06
CA PRO A 183 0.27 7.14 -16.06
C PRO A 183 -0.17 5.80 -16.64
N GLY A 184 0.12 4.72 -15.95
CA GLY A 184 -0.18 3.37 -16.41
C GLY A 184 0.99 2.68 -17.11
N ILE A 185 2.08 3.38 -17.40
CA ILE A 185 3.33 2.76 -17.87
C ILE A 185 4.09 2.18 -16.69
N ASP A 186 4.14 2.96 -15.61
CA ASP A 186 4.76 2.56 -14.37
C ASP A 186 3.68 2.10 -13.38
N SER A 187 4.00 1.22 -12.46
CA SER A 187 3.01 0.60 -11.57
C SER A 187 3.56 0.44 -10.17
N TYR A 188 2.83 0.97 -9.20
CA TYR A 188 3.14 0.67 -7.80
C TYR A 188 3.12 -0.84 -7.56
N TYR A 189 4.01 -1.32 -6.70
CA TYR A 189 4.12 -2.72 -6.29
C TYR A 189 4.63 -3.69 -7.36
N TRP A 190 4.89 -3.22 -8.58
CA TRP A 190 5.43 -4.06 -9.64
C TRP A 190 6.89 -3.71 -9.91
N HIS A 191 7.67 -4.69 -10.37
CA HIS A 191 9.08 -4.46 -10.70
C HIS A 191 9.54 -5.46 -11.77
N ASN A 192 10.38 -5.00 -12.68
CA ASN A 192 10.86 -5.83 -13.79
C ASN A 192 11.66 -7.06 -13.34
N VAL A 193 12.38 -6.96 -12.24
CA VAL A 193 13.18 -8.07 -11.71
C VAL A 193 12.34 -8.88 -10.70
N TYR A 194 11.71 -8.21 -9.74
CA TYR A 194 10.85 -8.85 -8.74
C TYR A 194 9.43 -8.89 -9.28
N THR A 195 9.20 -9.76 -10.28
CA THR A 195 7.97 -9.76 -11.09
C THR A 195 6.71 -10.10 -10.29
N LYS A 196 6.87 -10.80 -9.17
CA LYS A 196 5.76 -11.00 -8.22
C LYS A 196 5.35 -9.69 -7.52
N GLY A 197 6.24 -8.70 -7.51
CA GLY A 197 5.98 -7.42 -6.87
C GLY A 197 5.83 -7.54 -5.37
N TRP A 198 5.00 -6.68 -4.78
CA TRP A 198 4.75 -6.65 -3.34
C TRP A 198 3.64 -7.64 -2.96
N MET A 199 3.90 -8.91 -3.24
CA MET A 199 2.97 -10.01 -2.96
C MET A 199 3.69 -11.11 -2.18
N GLN A 200 2.97 -11.70 -1.25
CA GLN A 200 3.36 -12.94 -0.58
C GLN A 200 2.21 -13.93 -0.75
N GLU A 201 2.47 -15.00 -1.46
CA GLU A 201 1.41 -15.91 -1.93
C GLU A 201 0.37 -15.12 -2.72
N SER A 202 -0.87 -15.07 -2.29
CA SER A 202 -1.95 -14.32 -2.96
C SER A 202 -2.31 -13.01 -2.24
N PHE A 203 -1.49 -12.57 -1.29
CA PHE A 203 -1.78 -11.38 -0.50
C PHE A 203 -0.80 -10.24 -0.82
N SER A 204 -1.33 -9.03 -0.95
CA SER A 204 -0.50 -7.84 -1.06
C SER A 204 0.23 -7.56 0.26
N ILE A 205 1.51 -7.25 0.16
CA ILE A 205 2.30 -6.75 1.28
C ILE A 205 2.19 -5.23 1.26
N GLY A 206 1.43 -4.66 2.20
CA GLY A 206 1.20 -3.22 2.25
C GLY A 206 -0.27 -2.89 2.10
N ASN A 207 -0.60 -1.95 1.23
CA ASN A 207 -1.99 -1.52 1.04
C ASN A 207 -2.77 -2.59 0.26
N ALA A 208 -3.81 -3.15 0.87
CA ALA A 208 -4.57 -4.25 0.28
C ALA A 208 -5.34 -3.88 -0.99
N PHE A 209 -5.56 -2.59 -1.24
CA PHE A 209 -6.24 -2.14 -2.44
C PHE A 209 -5.30 -1.95 -3.64
N ILE A 210 -3.99 -1.99 -3.40
CA ILE A 210 -2.97 -1.83 -4.44
C ILE A 210 -2.37 -3.21 -4.70
N THR A 211 -2.50 -3.70 -5.90
CA THR A 211 -1.94 -4.99 -6.33
C THR A 211 -1.09 -4.77 -7.58
N PRO A 212 -0.08 -5.59 -7.83
CA PRO A 212 0.76 -5.42 -9.02
C PRO A 212 -0.01 -5.50 -10.34
N ASP A 213 -1.13 -6.22 -10.36
CA ASP A 213 -1.94 -6.42 -11.58
C ASP A 213 -2.94 -5.29 -11.84
N ASN A 214 -3.36 -4.57 -10.80
CA ASN A 214 -4.20 -3.38 -10.99
C ASN A 214 -4.00 -2.42 -9.83
N ASN A 215 -3.21 -1.40 -10.05
CA ASN A 215 -2.85 -0.45 -9.01
C ASN A 215 -3.18 1.01 -9.38
N ARG A 216 -3.80 1.27 -10.54
CA ARG A 216 -4.25 2.63 -10.90
C ARG A 216 -5.68 2.83 -10.43
N LYS A 217 -5.83 3.37 -9.23
CA LYS A 217 -7.13 3.46 -8.56
C LYS A 217 -7.35 4.82 -7.90
N THR A 218 -8.63 5.18 -7.72
CA THR A 218 -9.05 6.12 -6.70
C THR A 218 -10.07 5.44 -5.81
N ILE A 219 -9.85 5.53 -4.50
CA ILE A 219 -10.72 4.91 -3.50
C ILE A 219 -11.17 6.02 -2.57
N TYR A 220 -12.46 6.08 -2.33
CA TYR A 220 -13.07 6.99 -1.37
C TYR A 220 -13.81 6.14 -0.35
N ASN A 221 -13.56 6.39 0.90
CA ASN A 221 -14.19 5.68 2.00
C ASN A 221 -14.75 6.69 2.99
N SER A 222 -15.94 6.45 3.49
CA SER A 222 -16.54 7.23 4.57
C SER A 222 -17.06 6.26 5.61
N SER A 223 -16.72 6.47 6.86
CA SER A 223 -17.18 5.57 7.91
C SER A 223 -17.76 6.32 9.10
N ILE A 224 -18.65 5.66 9.80
CA ILE A 224 -19.27 6.14 11.03
C ILE A 224 -19.21 5.00 12.03
N GLU A 225 -18.79 5.31 13.24
CA GLU A 225 -18.78 4.37 14.35
C GLU A 225 -19.71 4.86 15.46
N PHE A 226 -20.56 3.96 15.95
CA PHE A 226 -21.55 4.23 17.02
C PHE A 226 -21.15 3.50 18.30
N ASN A 227 -20.93 4.26 19.38
CA ASN A 227 -20.64 3.73 20.72
C ASN A 227 -19.51 2.67 20.72
N ASN A 228 -18.57 2.76 19.80
CA ASN A 228 -17.47 1.80 19.61
C ASN A 228 -17.97 0.35 19.38
N LYS A 229 -19.21 0.17 18.93
CA LYS A 229 -19.82 -1.17 18.76
C LYS A 229 -20.36 -1.44 17.37
N ILE A 230 -20.85 -0.41 16.69
CA ILE A 230 -21.38 -0.55 15.34
C ILE A 230 -20.54 0.34 14.42
N PHE A 231 -19.98 -0.25 13.38
CA PHE A 231 -19.21 0.45 12.37
C PHE A 231 -19.93 0.30 11.03
N LEU A 232 -20.15 1.43 10.37
CA LEU A 232 -20.69 1.49 9.01
C LEU A 232 -19.65 2.15 8.12
N SER A 233 -19.36 1.55 6.99
CA SER A 233 -18.48 2.13 6.00
C SER A 233 -19.11 2.07 4.63
N PHE A 234 -18.96 3.15 3.87
CA PHE A 234 -19.38 3.27 2.49
C PHE A 234 -18.12 3.56 1.67
N TYR A 235 -17.88 2.77 0.65
CA TYR A 235 -16.71 2.97 -0.19
C TYR A 235 -17.05 2.99 -1.66
N ARG A 236 -16.20 3.67 -2.41
CA ARG A 236 -16.23 3.70 -3.86
C ARG A 236 -14.83 3.52 -4.40
N ILE A 237 -14.65 2.59 -5.31
CA ILE A 237 -13.39 2.32 -6.00
C ILE A 237 -13.61 2.58 -7.48
N ASN A 238 -12.75 3.40 -8.09
CA ASN A 238 -12.65 3.52 -9.53
C ASN A 238 -11.30 2.97 -9.95
N GLU A 239 -11.29 2.02 -10.87
CA GLU A 239 -10.08 1.46 -11.44
C GLU A 239 -9.91 2.00 -12.86
N PHE A 240 -8.71 2.44 -13.19
CA PHE A 240 -8.42 3.10 -14.46
C PHE A 240 -7.64 2.18 -15.40
N GLU A 241 -7.86 2.40 -16.70
CA GLU A 241 -7.08 1.69 -17.73
C GLU A 241 -5.58 1.89 -17.49
N TYR A 242 -4.81 0.83 -17.59
CA TYR A 242 -3.39 0.91 -17.37
C TYR A 242 -2.62 0.04 -18.37
N TYR A 243 -1.33 0.34 -18.49
CA TYR A 243 -0.46 -0.19 -19.52
C TYR A 243 -0.17 -1.67 -19.36
N GLY A 244 0.02 -2.13 -18.14
CA GLY A 244 0.46 -3.50 -17.85
C GLY A 244 -0.42 -4.59 -18.44
N HIS A 245 -1.70 -4.32 -18.62
CA HIS A 245 -2.63 -5.30 -19.19
C HIS A 245 -2.51 -5.47 -20.70
N LYS A 246 -1.83 -4.58 -21.40
CA LYS A 246 -1.91 -4.56 -22.86
C LYS A 246 -0.67 -5.08 -23.57
N GLY A 247 0.42 -5.26 -22.84
CA GLY A 247 1.68 -5.69 -23.45
C GLY A 247 2.07 -4.84 -24.67
N GLY A 248 3.29 -4.80 -25.00
CA GLY A 248 3.75 -4.04 -26.16
C GLY A 248 4.78 -2.99 -25.80
N SER A 249 5.38 -2.38 -26.82
CA SER A 249 6.38 -1.36 -26.60
C SER A 249 5.79 0.00 -26.29
N ILE A 250 6.49 0.76 -25.48
CA ILE A 250 6.11 2.14 -25.13
C ILE A 250 5.98 2.93 -26.44
N GLY A 251 4.83 3.51 -26.65
CA GLY A 251 4.55 4.31 -27.84
C GLY A 251 3.63 3.65 -28.86
N THR A 252 3.37 2.34 -28.71
CA THR A 252 2.45 1.65 -29.62
C THR A 252 1.06 1.46 -29.02
N ILE A 253 0.90 1.68 -27.72
CA ILE A 253 -0.36 1.48 -27.01
C ILE A 253 -0.94 2.83 -26.59
N ASN A 254 -2.15 3.11 -27.05
CA ASN A 254 -2.87 4.31 -26.66
C ASN A 254 -3.73 4.00 -25.43
N ILE A 255 -3.30 4.48 -24.29
CA ILE A 255 -4.02 4.33 -23.02
C ILE A 255 -4.86 5.57 -22.78
N ASN A 256 -6.13 5.40 -22.56
CA ASN A 256 -6.97 6.49 -22.08
C ASN A 256 -6.85 6.59 -20.56
N HIS A 257 -6.00 7.48 -20.11
CA HIS A 257 -5.63 7.62 -18.70
C HIS A 257 -6.82 7.99 -17.78
N GLU A 258 -7.90 8.50 -18.35
CA GLU A 258 -9.11 8.86 -17.59
C GLU A 258 -10.22 7.81 -17.72
N LYS A 259 -10.03 6.78 -18.54
CA LYS A 259 -11.04 5.74 -18.73
C LYS A 259 -11.13 4.87 -17.49
N ILE A 260 -12.31 4.84 -16.89
CA ILE A 260 -12.62 3.92 -15.80
C ILE A 260 -13.00 2.58 -16.42
N ILE A 261 -12.27 1.54 -16.05
CA ILE A 261 -12.51 0.17 -16.54
C ILE A 261 -13.36 -0.64 -15.55
N GLU A 262 -13.29 -0.28 -14.26
CA GLU A 262 -14.12 -0.91 -13.24
C GLU A 262 -14.56 0.13 -12.22
N LYS A 263 -15.76 -0.01 -11.72
CA LYS A 263 -16.32 0.87 -10.70
C LYS A 263 -17.07 0.03 -9.68
N LYS A 264 -16.63 0.13 -8.43
CA LYS A 264 -17.22 -0.62 -7.32
C LYS A 264 -17.74 0.35 -6.27
N ASN A 265 -18.92 0.07 -5.74
CA ASN A 265 -19.46 0.79 -4.59
C ASN A 265 -19.87 -0.26 -3.57
N GLY A 266 -19.53 -0.03 -2.31
CA GLY A 266 -19.84 -1.03 -1.29
C GLY A 266 -20.21 -0.44 0.04
N ILE A 267 -20.79 -1.29 0.85
CA ILE A 267 -21.18 -1.00 2.23
C ILE A 267 -20.63 -2.11 3.10
N ILE A 268 -19.95 -1.74 4.16
CA ILE A 268 -19.51 -2.66 5.20
C ILE A 268 -20.24 -2.31 6.48
N ILE A 269 -20.85 -3.29 7.10
CA ILE A 269 -21.46 -3.17 8.42
C ILE A 269 -20.73 -4.15 9.34
N GLN A 270 -20.21 -3.62 10.42
CA GLN A 270 -19.60 -4.43 11.47
C GLN A 270 -20.29 -4.11 12.78
N PHE A 271 -20.60 -5.13 13.57
CA PHE A 271 -21.09 -4.93 14.91
C PHE A 271 -20.60 -6.03 15.84
N SER A 272 -20.48 -5.69 17.10
CA SER A 272 -19.93 -6.57 18.12
C SER A 272 -20.93 -6.80 19.24
N ASN A 273 -21.04 -8.04 19.64
CA ASN A 273 -21.80 -8.44 20.83
C ASN A 273 -20.83 -9.03 21.86
N GLU A 274 -20.96 -8.59 23.09
CA GLU A 274 -20.10 -9.06 24.18
C GLU A 274 -20.92 -9.81 25.21
N PHE A 275 -20.50 -11.01 25.57
CA PHE A 275 -21.11 -11.86 26.58
C PHE A 275 -20.03 -12.35 27.53
N GLN A 276 -19.91 -11.71 28.67
CA GLN A 276 -18.88 -12.04 29.65
C GLN A 276 -17.48 -11.95 28.96
N ASN A 277 -16.81 -13.08 28.79
CA ASN A 277 -15.47 -13.16 28.20
C ASN A 277 -15.50 -13.51 26.70
N LEU A 278 -16.67 -13.51 26.08
CA LEU A 278 -16.85 -13.87 24.68
C LEU A 278 -17.22 -12.63 23.87
N THR A 279 -16.49 -12.36 22.81
CA THR A 279 -16.81 -11.30 21.85
C THR A 279 -17.15 -11.94 20.52
N ILE A 280 -18.30 -11.61 19.97
CA ILE A 280 -18.74 -12.06 18.65
C ILE A 280 -18.81 -10.83 17.75
N ASN A 281 -17.97 -10.81 16.73
CA ASN A 281 -17.97 -9.77 15.72
C ASN A 281 -18.64 -10.28 14.45
N HIS A 282 -19.53 -9.49 13.93
CA HIS A 282 -20.27 -9.75 12.70
C HIS A 282 -19.80 -8.77 11.62
N PHE A 283 -19.55 -9.26 10.43
CA PHE A 283 -19.13 -8.46 9.28
C PHE A 283 -20.07 -8.77 8.13
N ILE A 284 -20.70 -7.75 7.60
CA ILE A 284 -21.55 -7.84 6.42
C ILE A 284 -20.95 -6.92 5.37
N ASN A 285 -20.73 -7.44 4.17
CA ASN A 285 -20.23 -6.66 3.06
C ASN A 285 -21.13 -6.85 1.87
N TYR A 286 -21.58 -5.76 1.28
CA TYR A 286 -22.25 -5.77 0.00
C TYR A 286 -21.48 -4.84 -0.96
N GLU A 287 -21.12 -5.35 -2.11
CA GLU A 287 -20.42 -4.59 -3.14
C GLU A 287 -21.16 -4.73 -4.47
N LYS A 288 -21.35 -3.63 -5.14
CA LYS A 288 -21.89 -3.55 -6.49
C LYS A 288 -20.81 -3.07 -7.44
N SER A 289 -20.56 -3.82 -8.50
CA SER A 289 -19.60 -3.47 -9.53
C SER A 289 -20.24 -3.37 -10.91
N LEU A 290 -19.43 -3.12 -11.93
CA LEU A 290 -19.91 -3.14 -13.32
C LEU A 290 -20.12 -4.57 -13.83
N SER A 291 -19.35 -5.50 -13.30
CA SER A 291 -19.35 -6.91 -13.76
C SER A 291 -20.29 -7.79 -12.95
N GLU A 292 -20.35 -7.62 -11.65
CA GLU A 292 -21.14 -8.49 -10.76
C GLU A 292 -21.39 -7.83 -9.41
N ASP A 293 -22.36 -8.33 -8.69
CA ASP A 293 -22.64 -7.92 -7.32
C ASP A 293 -22.10 -9.00 -6.37
N PHE A 294 -21.57 -8.57 -5.25
CA PHE A 294 -21.02 -9.46 -4.23
C PHE A 294 -21.69 -9.22 -2.89
N PHE A 295 -22.05 -10.30 -2.21
CA PHE A 295 -22.50 -10.25 -0.82
C PHE A 295 -21.65 -11.20 0.02
N GLY A 296 -21.12 -10.70 1.13
CA GLY A 296 -20.31 -11.49 2.05
C GLY A 296 -20.78 -11.33 3.48
N TYR A 297 -20.70 -12.42 4.24
CA TYR A 297 -20.96 -12.42 5.68
C TYR A 297 -19.87 -13.23 6.38
N LYS A 298 -19.33 -12.67 7.47
CA LYS A 298 -18.27 -13.30 8.25
C LYS A 298 -18.57 -13.14 9.73
N ILE A 299 -18.34 -14.17 10.50
CA ILE A 299 -18.38 -14.14 11.96
C ILE A 299 -16.97 -14.40 12.49
N LYS A 300 -16.53 -13.59 13.43
CA LYS A 300 -15.30 -13.81 14.19
C LYS A 300 -15.68 -13.95 15.68
N ILE A 301 -15.32 -15.06 16.28
CA ILE A 301 -15.57 -15.31 17.70
C ILE A 301 -14.22 -15.27 18.43
N SER A 302 -14.13 -14.45 19.46
CA SER A 302 -12.94 -14.31 20.30
C SER A 302 -13.32 -14.55 21.75
N LYS A 303 -12.53 -15.31 22.47
CA LYS A 303 -12.72 -15.58 23.89
C LYS A 303 -11.46 -15.20 24.66
N LEU A 304 -11.62 -14.36 25.67
CA LEU A 304 -10.53 -14.00 26.55
C LEU A 304 -10.43 -15.07 27.67
N PHE A 305 -9.30 -15.71 27.80
CA PHE A 305 -9.00 -16.64 28.88
C PHE A 305 -8.10 -15.94 29.88
N ASN A 306 -8.57 -15.77 31.13
CA ASN A 306 -7.73 -15.30 32.22
C ASN A 306 -7.00 -16.53 32.78
N LEU A 307 -5.71 -16.60 32.49
CA LEU A 307 -4.86 -17.62 33.10
C LEU A 307 -4.43 -17.10 34.46
N UNK A 308 -5.07 -17.63 35.25
CA UNK A 308 -4.76 -17.20 36.52
C UNK A 308 -3.68 -17.79 37.13
#